data_9ddb9cd2f2729d958ab3b64fb7f5ca52
#
_entry.id   9ddb9cd2f2729d958ab3b64fb7f5ca52
#
_cell.length_a   1.000
_cell.length_b   1.000
_cell.length_c   1.000
_cell.angle_alpha   90.00
_cell.angle_beta   90.00
_cell.angle_gamma   90.00
#
_symmetry.space_group_name_H-M   'P 1'
#
loop_
_entity.id
_entity.type
_entity.pdbx_description
1 polymer ?
#
loop_
_entity_poly.entity_id
_entity_poly.type
_entity_poly.pdbx_seq_one_letter_code
_entity_poly.pdbx_strand_id
1 'polypeptide(L)'
;MNWFQSQSVVLQAFLAGLFTWGCTIVGSAIVFFFKHISRKLLDIMMGFAAGVMIAASFWSLLQPSIEYAKTSYGSLAWLPAAIGFLAGGFFLRLIDAIVPHLHMTKEIEEAESIHTPREKKLSKTTLLFLAITIHNFPEGLAVGVAFGALASNPSPEAFIGAVGLAIGIGLQNIPEGAALSIPIRTDGKSRLNAFYWGSMSAIVEPVGALLGAVAVLSMTAILPYALSFAAGAMIFVVVEELIPDSQTNGNTDVATLGLMVGFVIMMILDVALG
;
A
#
# COMPACT_ATOMS: atom_id res chain seq x y z
N MET A 1 5.97 7.18 -23.09
CA MET A 1 6.24 5.77 -22.71
C MET A 1 7.64 5.33 -23.14
N ASN A 2 8.09 5.61 -24.36
CA ASN A 2 9.38 5.09 -24.85
C ASN A 2 10.62 5.38 -23.99
N TRP A 3 10.75 6.59 -23.43
CA TRP A 3 11.89 6.89 -22.54
C TRP A 3 11.84 6.07 -21.23
N PHE A 4 10.68 5.97 -20.59
CA PHE A 4 10.53 5.23 -19.34
C PHE A 4 10.80 3.74 -19.54
N GLN A 5 10.29 3.15 -20.62
CA GLN A 5 10.53 1.74 -20.97
C GLN A 5 12.00 1.42 -21.27
N SER A 6 12.78 2.40 -21.76
CA SER A 6 14.20 2.20 -22.06
C SER A 6 15.11 2.24 -20.83
N GLN A 7 14.57 2.60 -19.66
CA GLN A 7 15.34 2.63 -18.42
C GLN A 7 15.51 1.22 -17.83
N SER A 8 16.51 1.05 -16.95
CA SER A 8 16.63 -0.19 -16.19
C SER A 8 15.39 -0.43 -15.31
N VAL A 9 15.01 -1.68 -15.09
CA VAL A 9 13.83 -2.03 -14.27
C VAL A 9 13.93 -1.47 -12.85
N VAL A 10 15.14 -1.33 -12.31
CA VAL A 10 15.39 -0.70 -10.99
C VAL A 10 15.03 0.79 -11.03
N LEU A 11 15.42 1.49 -12.11
CA LEU A 11 15.07 2.91 -12.25
C LEU A 11 13.57 3.08 -12.53
N GLN A 12 12.96 2.17 -13.30
CA GLN A 12 11.51 2.16 -13.50
C GLN A 12 10.76 1.98 -12.18
N ALA A 13 11.17 1.01 -11.35
CA ALA A 13 10.61 0.78 -10.02
C ALA A 13 10.76 2.00 -9.11
N PHE A 14 11.93 2.61 -9.08
CA PHE A 14 12.18 3.82 -8.28
C PHE A 14 11.31 4.99 -8.72
N LEU A 15 11.22 5.24 -10.02
CA LEU A 15 10.37 6.32 -10.56
C LEU A 15 8.88 6.05 -10.31
N ALA A 16 8.45 4.80 -10.39
CA ALA A 16 7.08 4.40 -10.04
C ALA A 16 6.81 4.61 -8.54
N GLY A 17 7.75 4.26 -7.64
CA GLY A 17 7.66 4.55 -6.21
C GLY A 17 7.68 6.05 -5.89
N LEU A 18 8.42 6.86 -6.66
CA LEU A 18 8.34 8.33 -6.55
C LEU A 18 6.97 8.86 -7.00
N PHE A 19 6.37 8.25 -8.02
CA PHE A 19 5.03 8.60 -8.48
C PHE A 19 3.97 8.29 -7.40
N THR A 20 4.01 7.09 -6.79
CA THR A 20 3.06 6.70 -5.74
C THR A 20 3.21 7.59 -4.51
N TRP A 21 4.43 7.86 -4.06
CA TRP A 21 4.71 8.85 -3.02
C TRP A 21 4.19 10.26 -3.39
N GLY A 22 4.37 10.69 -4.65
CA GLY A 22 3.85 11.95 -5.18
C GLY A 22 2.32 12.06 -5.02
N CYS A 23 1.60 10.96 -5.21
CA CYS A 23 0.15 10.89 -5.01
C CYS A 23 -0.22 11.08 -3.53
N THR A 24 0.54 10.49 -2.58
CA THR A 24 0.37 10.74 -1.14
C THR A 24 0.60 12.22 -0.79
N ILE A 25 1.61 12.85 -1.40
CA ILE A 25 1.87 14.29 -1.23
C ILE A 25 0.67 15.11 -1.72
N VAL A 26 0.09 14.77 -2.87
CA VAL A 26 -1.13 15.43 -3.39
C VAL A 26 -2.30 15.26 -2.43
N GLY A 27 -2.51 14.06 -1.91
CA GLY A 27 -3.54 13.78 -0.90
C GLY A 27 -3.33 14.59 0.38
N SER A 28 -2.10 14.64 0.87
CA SER A 28 -1.73 15.42 2.07
C SER A 28 -1.91 16.93 1.87
N ALA A 29 -1.76 17.43 0.63
CA ALA A 29 -1.93 18.84 0.31
C ALA A 29 -3.38 19.34 0.45
N ILE A 30 -4.35 18.45 0.58
CA ILE A 30 -5.77 18.78 0.81
C ILE A 30 -5.94 19.67 2.07
N VAL A 31 -5.06 19.55 3.08
CA VAL A 31 -5.12 20.39 4.30
C VAL A 31 -4.89 21.88 4.05
N PHE A 32 -4.34 22.27 2.90
CA PHE A 32 -4.20 23.69 2.55
C PHE A 32 -5.53 24.30 2.13
N PHE A 33 -6.42 23.51 1.55
CA PHE A 33 -7.72 23.94 1.04
C PHE A 33 -8.85 23.72 2.06
N PHE A 34 -8.81 22.60 2.80
CA PHE A 34 -9.83 22.21 3.74
C PHE A 34 -9.26 22.06 5.15
N LYS A 35 -9.96 22.63 6.15
CA LYS A 35 -9.62 22.40 7.57
C LYS A 35 -10.29 21.14 8.11
N HIS A 36 -11.50 20.88 7.62
CA HIS A 36 -12.31 19.71 7.99
C HIS A 36 -12.87 19.09 6.72
N ILE A 37 -12.76 17.79 6.63
CA ILE A 37 -13.49 16.97 5.66
C ILE A 37 -14.53 16.19 6.45
N SER A 38 -15.70 15.98 5.87
CA SER A 38 -16.73 15.18 6.54
C SER A 38 -16.21 13.75 6.78
N ARG A 39 -16.50 13.19 7.95
CA ARG A 39 -16.10 11.81 8.27
C ARG A 39 -16.63 10.83 7.22
N LYS A 40 -17.87 11.07 6.75
CA LYS A 40 -18.47 10.26 5.68
C LYS A 40 -17.61 10.22 4.40
N LEU A 41 -17.01 11.35 3.99
CA LEU A 41 -16.14 11.37 2.81
C LEU A 41 -14.83 10.63 3.07
N LEU A 42 -14.23 10.77 4.25
CA LEU A 42 -13.05 10.00 4.63
C LEU A 42 -13.33 8.49 4.62
N ASP A 43 -14.46 8.05 5.18
CA ASP A 43 -14.85 6.65 5.21
C ASP A 43 -15.04 6.07 3.79
N ILE A 44 -15.65 6.86 2.86
CA ILE A 44 -15.72 6.47 1.44
C ILE A 44 -14.33 6.35 0.82
N MET A 45 -13.43 7.30 1.09
CA MET A 45 -12.07 7.32 0.54
C MET A 45 -11.25 6.14 1.07
N MET A 46 -11.37 5.81 2.35
CA MET A 46 -10.72 4.65 2.97
C MET A 46 -11.27 3.33 2.39
N GLY A 47 -12.59 3.23 2.26
CA GLY A 47 -13.21 2.09 1.58
C GLY A 47 -12.69 1.94 0.14
N PHE A 48 -12.62 3.04 -0.62
CA PHE A 48 -12.08 3.04 -1.97
C PHE A 48 -10.64 2.51 -2.01
N ALA A 49 -9.76 2.99 -1.13
CA ALA A 49 -8.38 2.52 -1.02
C ALA A 49 -8.34 1.01 -0.73
N ALA A 50 -9.12 0.52 0.23
CA ALA A 50 -9.24 -0.90 0.54
C ALA A 50 -9.64 -1.74 -0.69
N GLY A 51 -10.59 -1.26 -1.49
CA GLY A 51 -11.04 -1.92 -2.72
C GLY A 51 -9.95 -2.03 -3.77
N VAL A 52 -9.21 -0.94 -4.01
CA VAL A 52 -8.06 -0.92 -4.93
C VAL A 52 -7.01 -1.93 -4.48
N MET A 53 -6.64 -1.94 -3.19
CA MET A 53 -5.63 -2.85 -2.65
C MET A 53 -6.05 -4.33 -2.76
N ILE A 54 -7.31 -4.66 -2.49
CA ILE A 54 -7.80 -6.06 -2.65
C ILE A 54 -7.66 -6.51 -4.11
N ALA A 55 -8.09 -5.69 -5.05
CA ALA A 55 -8.02 -6.02 -6.47
C ALA A 55 -6.56 -6.15 -6.96
N ALA A 56 -5.70 -5.19 -6.61
CA ALA A 56 -4.27 -5.23 -6.91
C ALA A 56 -3.58 -6.48 -6.33
N SER A 57 -3.91 -6.83 -5.08
CA SER A 57 -3.36 -8.03 -4.43
C SER A 57 -3.68 -9.30 -5.19
N PHE A 58 -4.86 -9.38 -5.80
CA PHE A 58 -5.27 -10.55 -6.58
C PHE A 58 -4.68 -10.54 -7.99
N TRP A 59 -5.02 -9.54 -8.82
CA TRP A 59 -4.68 -9.53 -10.24
C TRP A 59 -3.23 -9.16 -10.52
N SER A 60 -2.70 -8.13 -9.85
CA SER A 60 -1.33 -7.67 -10.10
C SER A 60 -0.26 -8.49 -9.38
N LEU A 61 -0.61 -9.24 -8.33
CA LEU A 61 0.39 -9.93 -7.49
C LEU A 61 0.14 -11.44 -7.37
N LEU A 62 -1.00 -11.90 -6.85
CA LEU A 62 -1.24 -13.33 -6.61
C LEU A 62 -1.39 -14.12 -7.91
N GLN A 63 -2.15 -13.63 -8.88
CA GLN A 63 -2.32 -14.30 -10.16
C GLN A 63 -0.99 -14.44 -10.90
N PRO A 64 -0.18 -13.39 -11.10
CA PRO A 64 1.16 -13.51 -11.67
C PRO A 64 2.08 -14.43 -10.87
N SER A 65 2.03 -14.39 -9.52
CA SER A 65 2.81 -15.29 -8.67
C SER A 65 2.57 -16.76 -9.04
N ILE A 66 1.29 -17.17 -9.16
CA ILE A 66 0.92 -18.53 -9.54
C ILE A 66 1.38 -18.84 -10.97
N GLU A 67 1.24 -17.91 -11.90
CA GLU A 67 1.66 -18.09 -13.29
C GLU A 67 3.16 -18.30 -13.43
N TYR A 68 3.98 -17.47 -12.78
CA TYR A 68 5.43 -17.66 -12.74
C TYR A 68 5.84 -18.99 -12.09
N ALA A 69 5.10 -19.43 -11.07
CA ALA A 69 5.38 -20.70 -10.41
C ALA A 69 5.08 -21.93 -11.27
N LYS A 70 4.19 -21.85 -12.27
CA LYS A 70 3.81 -23.00 -13.13
C LYS A 70 5.00 -23.64 -13.81
N THR A 71 5.97 -22.84 -14.25
CA THR A 71 7.17 -23.34 -14.96
C THR A 71 8.06 -24.24 -14.09
N SER A 72 8.18 -23.92 -12.80
CA SER A 72 9.08 -24.63 -11.86
C SER A 72 8.35 -25.64 -10.98
N TYR A 73 7.08 -25.43 -10.67
CA TYR A 73 6.30 -26.21 -9.71
C TYR A 73 5.16 -27.01 -10.33
N GLY A 74 4.83 -26.83 -11.62
CA GLY A 74 3.76 -27.57 -12.31
C GLY A 74 2.43 -27.48 -11.56
N SER A 75 1.88 -28.63 -11.17
CA SER A 75 0.60 -28.72 -10.42
C SER A 75 0.66 -28.14 -9.01
N LEU A 76 1.85 -27.92 -8.46
CA LEU A 76 2.06 -27.29 -7.14
C LEU A 76 2.34 -25.79 -7.24
N ALA A 77 2.03 -25.13 -8.35
CA ALA A 77 2.25 -23.69 -8.55
C ALA A 77 1.57 -22.80 -7.49
N TRP A 78 0.52 -23.29 -6.87
CA TRP A 78 -0.15 -22.62 -5.75
C TRP A 78 0.68 -22.57 -4.47
N LEU A 79 1.66 -23.46 -4.29
CA LEU A 79 2.43 -23.60 -3.06
C LEU A 79 3.32 -22.37 -2.76
N PRO A 80 4.14 -21.86 -3.71
CA PRO A 80 4.87 -20.61 -3.51
C PRO A 80 3.95 -19.43 -3.19
N ALA A 81 2.81 -19.33 -3.89
CA ALA A 81 1.84 -18.27 -3.64
C ALA A 81 1.25 -18.34 -2.23
N ALA A 82 0.87 -19.55 -1.76
CA ALA A 82 0.34 -19.73 -0.41
C ALA A 82 1.38 -19.39 0.67
N ILE A 83 2.61 -19.89 0.51
CA ILE A 83 3.70 -19.64 1.48
C ILE A 83 4.04 -18.16 1.53
N GLY A 84 4.25 -17.52 0.37
CA GLY A 84 4.59 -16.10 0.33
C GLY A 84 3.47 -15.23 0.91
N PHE A 85 2.22 -15.49 0.57
CA PHE A 85 1.06 -14.76 1.09
C PHE A 85 0.98 -14.81 2.62
N LEU A 86 1.08 -16.00 3.20
CA LEU A 86 1.07 -16.14 4.66
C LEU A 86 2.29 -15.48 5.30
N ALA A 87 3.47 -15.61 4.68
CA ALA A 87 4.69 -14.98 5.18
C ALA A 87 4.57 -13.44 5.18
N GLY A 88 3.94 -12.84 4.16
CA GLY A 88 3.68 -11.39 4.11
C GLY A 88 2.76 -10.91 5.22
N GLY A 89 1.63 -11.61 5.44
CA GLY A 89 0.72 -11.30 6.55
C GLY A 89 1.39 -11.47 7.92
N PHE A 90 2.13 -12.56 8.15
CA PHE A 90 2.88 -12.77 9.39
C PHE A 90 3.98 -11.75 9.60
N PHE A 91 4.65 -11.32 8.54
CA PHE A 91 5.66 -10.27 8.61
C PHE A 91 5.05 -8.96 9.10
N LEU A 92 3.93 -8.53 8.54
CA LEU A 92 3.23 -7.33 8.98
C LEU A 92 2.76 -7.48 10.42
N ARG A 93 2.14 -8.61 10.77
CA ARG A 93 1.73 -8.89 12.15
C ARG A 93 2.90 -8.81 13.14
N LEU A 94 4.09 -9.23 12.73
CA LEU A 94 5.30 -9.12 13.57
C LEU A 94 5.75 -7.66 13.72
N ILE A 95 5.74 -6.89 12.63
CA ILE A 95 6.08 -5.45 12.67
C ILE A 95 5.11 -4.70 13.59
N ASP A 96 3.80 -4.95 13.45
CA ASP A 96 2.76 -4.35 14.29
C ASP A 96 2.95 -4.67 15.79
N ALA A 97 3.39 -5.88 16.10
CA ALA A 97 3.66 -6.26 17.48
C ALA A 97 4.89 -5.56 18.08
N ILE A 98 5.85 -5.14 17.23
CA ILE A 98 7.13 -4.54 17.68
C ILE A 98 7.06 -3.02 17.66
N VAL A 99 6.45 -2.43 16.61
CA VAL A 99 6.42 -0.98 16.41
C VAL A 99 5.19 -0.40 17.10
N PRO A 100 5.36 0.56 18.05
CA PRO A 100 4.22 1.23 18.67
C PRO A 100 3.46 2.02 17.60
N HIS A 101 2.19 1.71 17.39
CA HIS A 101 1.32 2.39 16.43
C HIS A 101 -0.10 2.55 17.00
N LEU A 102 -0.91 3.35 16.35
CA LEU A 102 -2.28 3.63 16.73
C LEU A 102 -3.15 3.67 15.49
N HIS A 103 -4.25 2.92 15.50
CA HIS A 103 -5.28 3.00 14.47
C HIS A 103 -5.98 4.37 14.50
N MET A 104 -6.45 4.86 13.35
CA MET A 104 -6.99 6.22 13.20
C MET A 104 -8.20 6.50 14.10
N THR A 105 -8.95 5.48 14.47
CA THR A 105 -10.17 5.58 15.28
C THR A 105 -9.97 5.32 16.77
N LYS A 106 -8.77 4.90 17.19
CA LYS A 106 -8.48 4.55 18.60
C LYS A 106 -7.91 5.72 19.39
N GLU A 107 -8.11 5.69 20.71
CA GLU A 107 -7.50 6.64 21.65
C GLU A 107 -6.05 6.23 21.97
N ILE A 108 -5.26 7.18 22.51
CA ILE A 108 -3.82 6.95 22.82
C ILE A 108 -3.60 5.79 23.78
N GLU A 109 -4.56 5.55 24.71
CA GLU A 109 -4.51 4.45 25.66
C GLU A 109 -4.61 3.07 25.02
N GLU A 110 -5.12 2.99 23.77
CA GLU A 110 -5.32 1.77 22.98
C GLU A 110 -4.17 1.49 22.02
N ALA A 111 -3.06 2.24 22.09
CA ALA A 111 -1.90 2.05 21.22
C ALA A 111 -1.32 0.64 21.39
N GLU A 112 -1.15 -0.07 20.27
CA GLU A 112 -0.70 -1.45 20.25
C GLU A 112 0.83 -1.52 20.22
N SER A 113 1.43 -2.23 21.18
CA SER A 113 2.83 -2.68 21.14
C SER A 113 3.14 -3.58 22.34
N ILE A 114 4.04 -4.55 22.16
CA ILE A 114 4.49 -5.46 23.24
C ILE A 114 5.44 -4.75 24.22
N HIS A 115 6.07 -3.63 23.85
CA HIS A 115 7.21 -3.06 24.58
C HIS A 115 7.15 -1.53 24.73
N THR A 116 6.01 -0.93 25.03
CA THR A 116 6.01 0.51 25.36
C THR A 116 6.31 0.71 26.86
N PRO A 117 7.52 1.16 27.25
CA PRO A 117 7.76 1.62 28.61
C PRO A 117 6.83 2.79 28.92
N ARG A 118 6.17 2.74 30.07
CA ARG A 118 5.22 3.76 30.58
C ARG A 118 5.76 5.20 30.59
N GLU A 119 7.05 5.41 30.37
CA GLU A 119 7.73 6.68 30.58
C GLU A 119 7.89 7.59 29.36
N LYS A 120 7.63 7.08 28.12
CA LYS A 120 7.63 7.92 26.90
C LYS A 120 6.38 7.63 26.07
N LYS A 121 5.25 8.26 26.42
CA LYS A 121 4.07 8.26 25.55
C LYS A 121 4.41 9.02 24.28
N LEU A 122 4.48 8.32 23.16
CA LEU A 122 4.56 8.91 21.83
C LEU A 122 3.32 9.77 21.59
N SER A 123 3.44 10.85 20.81
CA SER A 123 2.30 11.67 20.46
C SER A 123 1.34 10.90 19.54
N LYS A 124 0.04 11.21 19.58
CA LYS A 124 -0.97 10.63 18.67
C LYS A 124 -0.52 10.76 17.21
N THR A 125 -0.01 11.94 16.81
CA THR A 125 0.55 12.19 15.48
C THR A 125 1.66 11.20 15.12
N THR A 126 2.58 10.92 16.05
CA THR A 126 3.69 9.99 15.79
C THR A 126 3.21 8.56 15.64
N LEU A 127 2.25 8.12 16.45
CA LEU A 127 1.69 6.78 16.38
C LEU A 127 0.92 6.55 15.07
N LEU A 128 0.08 7.50 14.67
CA LEU A 128 -0.62 7.46 13.38
C LEU A 128 0.35 7.49 12.19
N PHE A 129 1.40 8.31 12.27
CA PHE A 129 2.43 8.35 11.24
C PHE A 129 3.15 7.01 11.10
N LEU A 130 3.50 6.36 12.20
CA LEU A 130 4.15 5.04 12.18
C LEU A 130 3.23 3.97 11.58
N ALA A 131 1.95 3.95 11.95
CA ALA A 131 0.96 3.05 11.39
C ALA A 131 0.98 3.14 9.85
N ILE A 132 0.68 4.31 9.29
CA ILE A 132 0.61 4.49 7.84
C ILE A 132 1.97 4.27 7.15
N THR A 133 3.09 4.60 7.80
CA THR A 133 4.42 4.32 7.24
C THR A 133 4.69 2.83 7.10
N ILE A 134 4.25 2.02 8.06
CA ILE A 134 4.37 0.56 8.01
C ILE A 134 3.58 0.01 6.81
N HIS A 135 2.39 0.56 6.54
CA HIS A 135 1.52 0.13 5.45
C HIS A 135 2.06 0.51 4.07
N ASN A 136 2.63 1.69 3.93
CA ASN A 136 3.20 2.18 2.67
C ASN A 136 4.44 1.38 2.22
N PHE A 137 5.14 0.70 3.14
CA PHE A 137 6.31 -0.10 2.77
C PHE A 137 5.96 -1.32 1.89
N PRO A 138 4.95 -2.17 2.22
CA PRO A 138 4.46 -3.22 1.32
C PRO A 138 3.98 -2.73 -0.04
N GLU A 139 3.41 -1.54 -0.12
CA GLU A 139 2.96 -0.94 -1.38
C GLU A 139 4.14 -0.63 -2.29
N GLY A 140 5.15 0.05 -1.75
CA GLY A 140 6.40 0.25 -2.48
C GLY A 140 7.05 -1.06 -2.89
N LEU A 141 7.10 -2.04 -1.99
CA LEU A 141 7.64 -3.37 -2.28
C LEU A 141 6.89 -4.04 -3.43
N ALA A 142 5.55 -3.97 -3.46
CA ALA A 142 4.72 -4.52 -4.53
C ALA A 142 5.05 -3.90 -5.89
N VAL A 143 5.15 -2.57 -5.96
CA VAL A 143 5.59 -1.85 -7.16
C VAL A 143 6.97 -2.33 -7.60
N GLY A 144 7.91 -2.41 -6.65
CA GLY A 144 9.28 -2.86 -6.93
C GLY A 144 9.36 -4.26 -7.49
N VAL A 145 8.65 -5.21 -6.90
CA VAL A 145 8.61 -6.60 -7.36
C VAL A 145 7.97 -6.70 -8.74
N ALA A 146 6.88 -5.96 -9.01
CA ALA A 146 6.21 -5.96 -10.32
C ALA A 146 7.13 -5.44 -11.44
N PHE A 147 7.82 -4.32 -11.24
CA PHE A 147 8.80 -3.83 -12.21
C PHE A 147 10.04 -4.73 -12.29
N GLY A 148 10.51 -5.29 -11.17
CA GLY A 148 11.62 -6.25 -11.14
C GLY A 148 11.33 -7.51 -11.95
N ALA A 149 10.07 -7.97 -11.97
CA ALA A 149 9.62 -9.12 -12.75
C ALA A 149 9.83 -8.95 -14.26
N LEU A 150 9.84 -7.72 -14.76
CA LEU A 150 10.08 -7.40 -16.18
C LEU A 150 11.47 -7.84 -16.66
N ALA A 151 12.43 -7.97 -15.77
CA ALA A 151 13.75 -8.50 -16.14
C ALA A 151 13.70 -9.98 -16.57
N SER A 152 12.79 -10.75 -16.00
CA SER A 152 12.61 -12.19 -16.31
C SER A 152 11.56 -12.41 -17.40
N ASN A 153 10.61 -11.51 -17.56
CA ASN A 153 9.53 -11.60 -18.56
C ASN A 153 9.24 -10.22 -19.17
N PRO A 154 10.09 -9.76 -20.09
CA PRO A 154 9.92 -8.44 -20.72
C PRO A 154 8.84 -8.49 -21.81
N SER A 155 7.56 -8.49 -21.42
CA SER A 155 6.44 -8.40 -22.37
C SER A 155 5.73 -7.05 -22.25
N PRO A 156 5.06 -6.57 -23.32
CA PRO A 156 4.24 -5.36 -23.27
C PRO A 156 3.14 -5.46 -22.21
N GLU A 157 2.50 -6.62 -22.08
CA GLU A 157 1.42 -6.90 -21.13
C GLU A 157 1.95 -6.81 -19.70
N ALA A 158 3.09 -7.44 -19.39
CA ALA A 158 3.72 -7.38 -18.08
C ALA A 158 4.12 -5.93 -17.70
N PHE A 159 4.62 -5.15 -18.68
CA PHE A 159 4.94 -3.74 -18.47
C PHE A 159 3.70 -2.91 -18.18
N ILE A 160 2.62 -3.10 -18.94
CA ILE A 160 1.35 -2.40 -18.73
C ILE A 160 0.75 -2.80 -17.37
N GLY A 161 0.82 -4.07 -16.98
CA GLY A 161 0.38 -4.53 -15.64
C GLY A 161 1.15 -3.87 -14.51
N ALA A 162 2.50 -3.77 -14.60
CA ALA A 162 3.31 -3.08 -13.61
C ALA A 162 2.98 -1.58 -13.51
N VAL A 163 2.72 -0.92 -14.64
CA VAL A 163 2.27 0.48 -14.68
C VAL A 163 0.86 0.61 -14.11
N GLY A 164 -0.05 -0.30 -14.44
CA GLY A 164 -1.42 -0.36 -13.90
C GLY A 164 -1.43 -0.47 -12.38
N LEU A 165 -0.60 -1.37 -11.83
CA LEU A 165 -0.40 -1.49 -10.39
C LEU A 165 0.09 -0.18 -9.77
N ALA A 166 1.11 0.45 -10.35
CA ALA A 166 1.63 1.72 -9.83
C ALA A 166 0.57 2.85 -9.87
N ILE A 167 -0.25 2.91 -10.93
CA ILE A 167 -1.36 3.86 -11.03
C ILE A 167 -2.42 3.57 -9.96
N GLY A 168 -2.80 2.32 -9.78
CA GLY A 168 -3.78 1.89 -8.77
C GLY A 168 -3.33 2.27 -7.36
N ILE A 169 -2.08 1.92 -6.99
CA ILE A 169 -1.48 2.31 -5.71
C ILE A 169 -1.42 3.85 -5.59
N GLY A 170 -1.02 4.57 -6.64
CA GLY A 170 -1.05 6.03 -6.62
C GLY A 170 -2.45 6.61 -6.38
N LEU A 171 -3.49 6.03 -6.97
CA LEU A 171 -4.87 6.49 -6.78
C LEU A 171 -5.35 6.30 -5.33
N GLN A 172 -5.02 5.18 -4.67
CA GLN A 172 -5.37 4.95 -3.27
C GLN A 172 -4.55 5.82 -2.30
N ASN A 173 -3.32 6.15 -2.63
CA ASN A 173 -2.43 6.98 -1.82
C ASN A 173 -2.96 8.42 -1.64
N ILE A 174 -3.76 8.93 -2.58
CA ILE A 174 -4.42 10.24 -2.42
C ILE A 174 -5.37 10.24 -1.21
N PRO A 175 -6.34 9.31 -1.09
CA PRO A 175 -7.10 9.10 0.15
C PRO A 175 -6.24 8.97 1.40
N GLU A 176 -5.20 8.17 1.37
CA GLU A 176 -4.37 7.89 2.56
C GLU A 176 -3.59 9.11 3.05
N GLY A 177 -3.00 9.88 2.15
CA GLY A 177 -2.36 11.14 2.49
C GLY A 177 -3.31 12.14 3.14
N ALA A 178 -4.57 12.20 2.67
CA ALA A 178 -5.62 13.00 3.29
C ALA A 178 -6.04 12.44 4.66
N ALA A 179 -6.18 11.12 4.78
CA ALA A 179 -6.61 10.43 6.00
C ALA A 179 -5.63 10.64 7.16
N LEU A 180 -4.33 10.79 6.89
CA LEU A 180 -3.34 11.15 7.92
C LEU A 180 -3.29 12.66 8.19
N SER A 181 -3.21 13.47 7.13
CA SER A 181 -2.95 14.90 7.27
C SER A 181 -4.12 15.66 7.89
N ILE A 182 -5.38 15.29 7.61
CA ILE A 182 -6.57 15.96 8.12
C ILE A 182 -6.75 15.79 9.62
N PRO A 183 -6.70 14.60 10.24
CA PRO A 183 -6.74 14.46 11.69
C PRO A 183 -5.65 15.27 12.38
N ILE A 184 -4.40 15.24 11.90
CA ILE A 184 -3.29 16.03 12.44
C ILE A 184 -3.62 17.54 12.42
N ARG A 185 -4.26 18.02 11.34
CA ARG A 185 -4.70 19.41 11.24
C ARG A 185 -5.86 19.72 12.19
N THR A 186 -6.79 18.78 12.35
CA THR A 186 -7.93 18.91 13.26
C THR A 186 -7.49 18.97 14.72
N ASP A 187 -6.48 18.20 15.09
CA ASP A 187 -5.84 18.20 16.43
C ASP A 187 -5.05 19.49 16.73
N GLY A 188 -5.16 20.52 15.89
CA GLY A 188 -4.63 21.87 16.15
C GLY A 188 -3.22 22.12 15.63
N LYS A 189 -2.60 21.17 14.93
CA LYS A 189 -1.29 21.39 14.28
C LYS A 189 -1.41 22.37 13.11
N SER A 190 -0.31 23.04 12.73
CA SER A 190 -0.30 23.90 11.56
C SER A 190 -0.55 23.15 10.26
N ARG A 191 -1.00 23.84 9.20
CA ARG A 191 -1.18 23.24 7.86
C ARG A 191 0.11 22.60 7.34
N LEU A 192 1.24 23.30 7.50
CA LEU A 192 2.55 22.80 7.07
C LEU A 192 2.98 21.56 7.85
N ASN A 193 2.72 21.51 9.15
CA ASN A 193 3.04 20.35 9.97
C ASN A 193 2.18 19.14 9.58
N ALA A 194 0.88 19.34 9.40
CA ALA A 194 -0.02 18.29 8.94
C ALA A 194 0.36 17.77 7.54
N PHE A 195 0.65 18.67 6.60
CA PHE A 195 1.14 18.32 5.28
C PHE A 195 2.47 17.55 5.34
N TYR A 196 3.42 18.00 6.15
CA TYR A 196 4.72 17.33 6.30
C TYR A 196 4.56 15.88 6.78
N TRP A 197 3.84 15.65 7.87
CA TRP A 197 3.65 14.31 8.41
C TRP A 197 2.87 13.41 7.44
N GLY A 198 1.79 13.93 6.82
CA GLY A 198 1.05 13.21 5.81
C GLY A 198 1.90 12.82 4.61
N SER A 199 2.73 13.74 4.11
CA SER A 199 3.60 13.49 2.95
C SER A 199 4.75 12.53 3.26
N MET A 200 5.32 12.60 4.47
CA MET A 200 6.48 11.80 4.85
C MET A 200 6.13 10.34 5.17
N SER A 201 4.86 10.02 5.44
CA SER A 201 4.46 8.63 5.73
C SER A 201 4.75 7.67 4.58
N ALA A 202 4.69 8.13 3.34
CA ALA A 202 4.92 7.32 2.17
C ALA A 202 6.34 7.44 1.57
N ILE A 203 7.28 8.14 2.25
CA ILE A 203 8.68 8.22 1.77
C ILE A 203 9.35 6.84 1.69
N VAL A 204 8.80 5.86 2.36
CA VAL A 204 9.29 4.47 2.35
C VAL A 204 8.92 3.73 1.06
N GLU A 205 7.96 4.23 0.26
CA GLU A 205 7.55 3.58 -0.98
C GLU A 205 8.67 3.53 -2.04
N PRO A 206 9.36 4.63 -2.38
CA PRO A 206 10.51 4.56 -3.29
C PRO A 206 11.60 3.61 -2.79
N VAL A 207 11.79 3.54 -1.46
CA VAL A 207 12.76 2.61 -0.84
C VAL A 207 12.29 1.18 -0.99
N GLY A 208 11.02 0.89 -0.68
CA GLY A 208 10.39 -0.42 -0.88
C GLY A 208 10.47 -0.86 -2.35
N ALA A 209 10.21 0.06 -3.29
CA ALA A 209 10.28 -0.21 -4.72
C ALA A 209 11.70 -0.59 -5.16
N LEU A 210 12.71 0.12 -4.69
CA LEU A 210 14.11 -0.26 -4.94
C LEU A 210 14.43 -1.65 -4.39
N LEU A 211 14.06 -1.91 -3.13
CA LEU A 211 14.33 -3.18 -2.47
C LEU A 211 13.63 -4.34 -3.18
N GLY A 212 12.36 -4.17 -3.56
CA GLY A 212 11.60 -5.18 -4.30
C GLY A 212 12.23 -5.53 -5.65
N ALA A 213 12.58 -4.52 -6.44
CA ALA A 213 13.22 -4.72 -7.74
C ALA A 213 14.60 -5.40 -7.62
N VAL A 214 15.45 -4.94 -6.69
CA VAL A 214 16.78 -5.53 -6.46
C VAL A 214 16.68 -6.96 -5.93
N ALA A 215 15.74 -7.25 -5.03
CA ALA A 215 15.54 -8.61 -4.51
C ALA A 215 15.20 -9.61 -5.63
N VAL A 216 14.27 -9.25 -6.52
CA VAL A 216 13.89 -10.10 -7.67
C VAL A 216 15.04 -10.27 -8.66
N LEU A 217 15.78 -9.21 -8.96
CA LEU A 217 16.95 -9.28 -9.84
C LEU A 217 18.07 -10.16 -9.27
N SER A 218 18.25 -10.11 -7.95
CA SER A 218 19.30 -10.89 -7.28
C SER A 218 19.01 -12.39 -7.29
N MET A 219 17.73 -12.77 -7.26
CA MET A 219 17.30 -14.17 -7.20
C MET A 219 15.92 -14.35 -7.86
N THR A 220 15.89 -14.60 -9.14
CA THR A 220 14.61 -14.76 -9.89
C THR A 220 13.71 -15.89 -9.37
N ALA A 221 14.29 -16.92 -8.73
CA ALA A 221 13.55 -18.01 -8.12
C ALA A 221 12.63 -17.55 -6.96
N ILE A 222 12.89 -16.39 -6.34
CA ILE A 222 12.03 -15.84 -5.29
C ILE A 222 10.82 -15.08 -5.83
N LEU A 223 10.76 -14.80 -7.13
CA LEU A 223 9.73 -13.95 -7.73
C LEU A 223 8.28 -14.38 -7.34
N PRO A 224 7.88 -15.66 -7.45
CA PRO A 224 6.54 -16.07 -7.03
C PRO A 224 6.26 -15.79 -5.55
N TYR A 225 7.26 -16.03 -4.70
CA TYR A 225 7.17 -15.77 -3.25
C TYR A 225 7.12 -14.27 -2.95
N ALA A 226 7.91 -13.45 -3.66
CA ALA A 226 7.98 -12.01 -3.44
C ALA A 226 6.67 -11.32 -3.84
N LEU A 227 6.07 -11.69 -4.98
CA LEU A 227 4.76 -11.20 -5.42
C LEU A 227 3.67 -11.55 -4.40
N SER A 228 3.59 -12.81 -4.00
CA SER A 228 2.57 -13.24 -3.04
C SER A 228 2.82 -12.71 -1.63
N PHE A 229 4.08 -12.50 -1.23
CA PHE A 229 4.43 -11.84 0.03
C PHE A 229 3.88 -10.41 0.07
N ALA A 230 4.09 -9.63 -0.99
CA ALA A 230 3.55 -8.27 -1.08
C ALA A 230 2.01 -8.28 -1.02
N ALA A 231 1.36 -9.23 -1.75
CA ALA A 231 -0.09 -9.39 -1.70
C ALA A 231 -0.60 -9.71 -0.29
N GLY A 232 0.07 -10.64 0.42
CA GLY A 232 -0.31 -11.02 1.78
C GLY A 232 -0.15 -9.88 2.78
N ALA A 233 0.92 -9.11 2.67
CA ALA A 233 1.13 -7.92 3.47
C ALA A 233 0.04 -6.86 3.20
N MET A 234 -0.29 -6.58 1.93
CA MET A 234 -1.35 -5.64 1.57
C MET A 234 -2.73 -6.08 2.08
N ILE A 235 -3.09 -7.37 1.95
CA ILE A 235 -4.38 -7.88 2.47
C ILE A 235 -4.42 -7.79 3.99
N PHE A 236 -3.30 -8.01 4.70
CA PHE A 236 -3.24 -7.82 6.15
C PHE A 236 -3.63 -6.38 6.53
N VAL A 237 -3.02 -5.38 5.89
CA VAL A 237 -3.32 -3.95 6.11
C VAL A 237 -4.80 -3.64 5.84
N VAL A 238 -5.34 -4.14 4.73
CA VAL A 238 -6.74 -3.89 4.35
C VAL A 238 -7.71 -4.39 5.42
N VAL A 239 -7.47 -5.62 5.93
CA VAL A 239 -8.37 -6.27 6.88
C VAL A 239 -8.18 -5.74 8.31
N GLU A 240 -6.96 -5.44 8.70
CA GLU A 240 -6.63 -4.97 10.05
C GLU A 240 -6.95 -3.49 10.26
N GLU A 241 -6.82 -2.66 9.22
CA GLU A 241 -6.96 -1.22 9.37
C GLU A 241 -7.98 -0.57 8.43
N LEU A 242 -7.80 -0.65 7.11
CA LEU A 242 -8.59 0.16 6.19
C LEU A 242 -10.09 -0.13 6.27
N ILE A 243 -10.48 -1.41 6.29
CA ILE A 243 -11.88 -1.79 6.39
C ILE A 243 -12.44 -1.40 7.76
N PRO A 244 -11.85 -1.78 8.91
CA PRO A 244 -12.36 -1.38 10.21
C PRO A 244 -12.49 0.12 10.37
N ASP A 245 -11.45 0.88 10.02
CA ASP A 245 -11.45 2.35 10.15
C ASP A 245 -12.52 3.02 9.30
N SER A 246 -12.79 2.49 8.10
CA SER A 246 -13.84 3.02 7.22
C SER A 246 -15.26 2.75 7.73
N GLN A 247 -15.44 1.78 8.64
CA GLN A 247 -16.77 1.31 9.06
C GLN A 247 -17.18 1.73 10.49
N THR A 248 -16.23 2.19 11.32
CA THR A 248 -16.50 2.50 12.75
C THR A 248 -17.34 3.73 12.99
N ASN A 249 -17.58 4.58 12.00
CA ASN A 249 -18.22 5.89 12.17
C ASN A 249 -19.70 5.94 11.74
N GLY A 250 -20.34 4.78 11.59
CA GLY A 250 -21.75 4.68 11.19
C GLY A 250 -22.03 4.96 9.71
N ASN A 251 -20.99 5.00 8.87
CA ASN A 251 -21.08 5.21 7.43
C ASN A 251 -20.79 3.94 6.63
N THR A 252 -20.99 2.76 7.21
CA THR A 252 -20.63 1.43 6.67
C THR A 252 -21.08 1.22 5.23
N ASP A 253 -22.35 1.56 4.91
CA ASP A 253 -22.90 1.33 3.57
C ASP A 253 -22.14 2.12 2.50
N VAL A 254 -21.87 3.40 2.75
CA VAL A 254 -21.17 4.24 1.76
C VAL A 254 -19.69 3.93 1.68
N ALA A 255 -19.06 3.51 2.78
CA ALA A 255 -17.69 3.00 2.78
C ALA A 255 -17.60 1.70 1.96
N THR A 256 -18.56 0.80 2.12
CA THR A 256 -18.66 -0.45 1.32
C THR A 256 -18.84 -0.14 -0.17
N LEU A 257 -19.69 0.82 -0.52
CA LEU A 257 -19.82 1.26 -1.92
C LEU A 257 -18.50 1.86 -2.44
N GLY A 258 -17.78 2.63 -1.62
CA GLY A 258 -16.45 3.12 -1.95
C GLY A 258 -15.49 1.97 -2.27
N LEU A 259 -15.47 0.92 -1.44
CA LEU A 259 -14.67 -0.28 -1.64
C LEU A 259 -15.01 -0.98 -2.97
N MET A 260 -16.30 -1.15 -3.25
CA MET A 260 -16.73 -1.77 -4.52
C MET A 260 -16.28 -0.95 -5.73
N VAL A 261 -16.35 0.37 -5.67
CA VAL A 261 -15.89 1.25 -6.75
C VAL A 261 -14.37 1.16 -6.92
N GLY A 262 -13.61 1.22 -5.84
CA GLY A 262 -12.15 1.07 -5.87
C GLY A 262 -11.72 -0.27 -6.46
N PHE A 263 -12.35 -1.34 -6.01
CA PHE A 263 -12.13 -2.69 -6.54
C PHE A 263 -12.38 -2.76 -8.06
N VAL A 264 -13.51 -2.22 -8.54
CA VAL A 264 -13.85 -2.24 -9.97
C VAL A 264 -12.88 -1.41 -10.80
N ILE A 265 -12.48 -0.24 -10.31
CA ILE A 265 -11.50 0.61 -11.00
C ILE A 265 -10.17 -0.13 -11.16
N MET A 266 -9.66 -0.72 -10.10
CA MET A 266 -8.40 -1.47 -10.16
C MET A 266 -8.52 -2.73 -11.03
N MET A 267 -9.63 -3.47 -10.92
CA MET A 267 -9.93 -4.60 -11.79
C MET A 267 -9.89 -4.19 -13.28
N ILE A 268 -10.44 -3.02 -13.62
CA ILE A 268 -10.41 -2.51 -15.01
C ILE A 268 -8.96 -2.19 -15.41
N LEU A 269 -8.19 -1.56 -14.53
CA LEU A 269 -6.78 -1.26 -14.82
C LEU A 269 -5.97 -2.54 -15.08
N ASP A 270 -6.17 -3.57 -14.28
CA ASP A 270 -5.45 -4.85 -14.45
C ASP A 270 -5.94 -5.66 -15.65
N VAL A 271 -7.27 -5.80 -15.85
CA VAL A 271 -7.84 -6.73 -16.83
C VAL A 271 -7.98 -6.09 -18.22
N ALA A 272 -8.27 -4.77 -18.30
CA ALA A 272 -8.47 -4.09 -19.58
C ALA A 272 -7.18 -3.48 -20.15
N LEU A 273 -6.17 -3.22 -19.30
CA LEU A 273 -4.88 -2.67 -19.73
C LEU A 273 -3.76 -3.72 -19.71
N GLY A 274 -3.81 -4.74 -18.84
CA GLY A 274 -2.86 -5.86 -18.77
C GLY A 274 -3.37 -7.07 -19.54
#